data_19b7520042df3793b27dbb2bfe80d37b
#
_entry.id   19b7520042df3793b27dbb2bfe80d37b
#
_cell.length_a   1.000
_cell.length_b   1.000
_cell.length_c   1.000
_cell.angle_alpha   90.00
_cell.angle_beta   90.00
_cell.angle_gamma   90.00
#
_symmetry.space_group_name_H-M   'P 1'
#
loop_
_entity.id
_entity.type
_entity.pdbx_description
1 polymer ?
#
loop_
_entity_poly.entity_id
_entity_poly.type
_entity_poly.pdbx_seq_one_letter_code
_entity_poly.pdbx_strand_id
1 'polypeptide(L)'
;AAVLTQTPSPVSAAVGDTVTIKCQSSQSVYKNNYLSWYQQKPGQPPKLLIYDASNLPSGVPSRFSGSGSGTQFTLTISGVQCDDAATYYCLGDYDDDTDNGFGGGTEVVVKR
;
A
#
# COMPACT_ATOMS: atom_id res chain seq x y z
N ALA A 1 -16.21 11.19 7.34
CA ALA A 1 -15.00 10.37 7.43
C ALA A 1 -14.45 10.08 6.03
N ALA A 2 -13.14 10.00 5.91
CA ALA A 2 -12.51 9.69 4.64
C ALA A 2 -12.71 8.20 4.29
N VAL A 3 -12.87 7.94 3.00
CA VAL A 3 -13.00 6.59 2.47
C VAL A 3 -11.79 6.32 1.58
N LEU A 4 -11.10 5.22 1.84
CA LEU A 4 -9.95 4.77 1.05
C LEU A 4 -10.36 3.58 0.22
N THR A 5 -10.20 3.69 -1.09
CA THR A 5 -10.57 2.64 -2.05
C THR A 5 -9.30 2.11 -2.70
N GLN A 6 -9.12 0.80 -2.66
CA GLN A 6 -7.94 0.15 -3.22
C GLN A 6 -8.28 -0.67 -4.45
N THR A 7 -7.25 -1.00 -5.22
CA THR A 7 -7.35 -1.96 -6.33
C THR A 7 -8.05 -3.24 -5.84
N PRO A 8 -9.03 -3.77 -6.60
CA PRO A 8 -9.74 -4.98 -6.18
C PRO A 8 -8.84 -6.21 -6.06
N SER A 9 -9.15 -7.07 -5.09
CA SER A 9 -8.49 -8.35 -4.89
C SER A 9 -9.15 -9.44 -5.76
N PRO A 10 -8.39 -10.47 -6.13
CA PRO A 10 -6.95 -10.58 -6.00
C PRO A 10 -6.22 -9.96 -7.19
N VAL A 11 -4.99 -9.55 -6.96
CA VAL A 11 -4.05 -9.23 -8.04
C VAL A 11 -3.13 -10.43 -8.19
N SER A 12 -3.16 -11.06 -9.35
CA SER A 12 -2.34 -12.24 -9.64
C SER A 12 -1.15 -11.85 -10.49
N ALA A 13 0.02 -12.33 -10.12
CA ALA A 13 1.26 -12.02 -10.83
C ALA A 13 2.17 -13.24 -10.83
N ALA A 14 3.05 -13.33 -11.83
CA ALA A 14 4.11 -14.33 -11.86
C ALA A 14 5.37 -13.75 -11.25
N VAL A 15 6.24 -14.61 -10.72
CA VAL A 15 7.53 -14.18 -10.19
C VAL A 15 8.27 -13.36 -11.24
N GLY A 16 8.77 -12.21 -10.84
CA GLY A 16 9.48 -11.28 -11.73
C GLY A 16 8.61 -10.20 -12.33
N ASP A 17 7.29 -10.33 -12.27
CA ASP A 17 6.39 -9.29 -12.80
C ASP A 17 6.43 -8.04 -11.94
N THR A 18 5.97 -6.93 -12.53
CA THR A 18 5.74 -5.69 -11.80
C THR A 18 4.26 -5.65 -11.39
N VAL A 19 4.03 -5.43 -10.10
CA VAL A 19 2.69 -5.31 -9.53
C VAL A 19 2.44 -3.87 -9.15
N THR A 20 1.27 -3.36 -9.50
CA THR A 20 0.84 -2.00 -9.17
C THR A 20 -0.48 -2.05 -8.42
N ILE A 21 -0.49 -1.47 -7.22
CA ILE A 21 -1.69 -1.36 -6.39
C ILE A 21 -1.98 0.11 -6.17
N LYS A 22 -3.23 0.51 -6.37
CA LYS A 22 -3.65 1.90 -6.21
C LYS A 22 -4.50 2.07 -4.97
N CYS A 23 -4.39 3.27 -4.38
CA CYS A 23 -5.19 3.70 -3.25
C CYS A 23 -5.73 5.09 -3.56
N GLN A 24 -7.06 5.22 -3.52
CA GLN A 24 -7.73 6.49 -3.76
C GLN A 24 -8.44 6.92 -2.49
N SER A 25 -8.17 8.15 -2.05
CA SER A 25 -8.83 8.74 -0.89
C SER A 25 -9.94 9.67 -1.34
N SER A 26 -11.06 9.66 -0.60
CA SER A 26 -12.20 10.55 -0.88
C SER A 26 -11.89 12.03 -0.59
N GLN A 27 -10.86 12.30 0.20
CA GLN A 27 -10.36 13.64 0.45
C GLN A 27 -8.85 13.62 0.59
N SER A 28 -8.20 14.77 0.43
CA SER A 28 -6.74 14.84 0.48
C SER A 28 -6.21 14.43 1.84
N VAL A 29 -5.14 13.65 1.85
CA VAL A 29 -4.46 13.29 3.08
C VAL A 29 -3.72 14.51 3.64
N TYR A 30 -3.36 14.45 4.93
CA TYR A 30 -2.68 15.53 5.62
C TYR A 30 -1.38 15.88 4.89
N LYS A 31 -1.15 17.17 4.65
CA LYS A 31 0.01 17.70 3.92
C LYS A 31 0.22 17.06 2.55
N ASN A 32 -0.82 16.45 1.99
CA ASN A 32 -0.83 15.78 0.69
C ASN A 32 0.05 14.53 0.60
N ASN A 33 0.76 14.14 1.64
CA ASN A 33 1.65 12.99 1.57
C ASN A 33 1.57 12.05 2.78
N TYR A 34 0.69 12.29 3.74
CA TYR A 34 0.57 11.39 4.90
C TYR A 34 -0.25 10.16 4.53
N LEU A 35 0.38 9.29 3.76
CA LEU A 35 -0.20 8.03 3.32
C LEU A 35 0.86 6.95 3.46
N SER A 36 0.52 5.86 4.15
CA SER A 36 1.44 4.76 4.40
C SER A 36 0.91 3.48 3.77
N TRP A 37 1.80 2.55 3.46
CA TRP A 37 1.47 1.22 2.98
C TRP A 37 1.96 0.18 3.95
N TYR A 38 1.14 -0.86 4.17
CA TYR A 38 1.45 -1.98 5.06
C TYR A 38 1.31 -3.29 4.33
N GLN A 39 2.14 -4.25 4.70
CA GLN A 39 2.07 -5.63 4.21
C GLN A 39 1.64 -6.52 5.37
N GLN A 40 0.65 -7.38 5.14
CA GLN A 40 0.22 -8.34 6.14
C GLN A 40 0.18 -9.75 5.55
N LYS A 41 0.95 -10.65 6.14
CA LYS A 41 0.92 -12.07 5.82
C LYS A 41 0.01 -12.80 6.79
N PRO A 42 -0.56 -13.96 6.38
CA PRO A 42 -1.48 -14.69 7.26
C PRO A 42 -0.88 -14.99 8.62
N GLY A 43 -1.65 -14.71 9.68
CA GLY A 43 -1.23 -14.96 11.05
C GLY A 43 -0.18 -14.01 11.60
N GLN A 44 0.18 -12.96 10.87
CA GLN A 44 1.19 -12.01 11.28
C GLN A 44 0.60 -10.60 11.41
N PRO A 45 1.20 -9.74 12.23
CA PRO A 45 0.77 -8.34 12.28
C PRO A 45 1.19 -7.61 11.00
N PRO A 46 0.53 -6.49 10.66
CA PRO A 46 0.94 -5.68 9.53
C PRO A 46 2.37 -5.13 9.73
N LYS A 47 3.11 -5.04 8.64
CA LYS A 47 4.46 -4.49 8.61
C LYS A 47 4.46 -3.23 7.75
N LEU A 48 5.06 -2.15 8.27
CA LEU A 48 5.17 -0.90 7.50
C LEU A 48 6.13 -1.09 6.33
N LEU A 49 5.66 -0.77 5.12
CA LEU A 49 6.46 -0.83 3.89
C LEU A 49 6.91 0.55 3.41
N ILE A 50 6.00 1.51 3.44
CA ILE A 50 6.20 2.86 2.90
C ILE A 50 5.56 3.84 3.88
N TYR A 51 6.21 4.96 4.15
CA TYR A 51 5.62 6.06 4.91
C TYR A 51 5.78 7.37 4.15
N ASP A 52 4.91 8.34 4.47
CA ASP A 52 4.89 9.64 3.81
C ASP A 52 4.87 9.52 2.30
N ALA A 53 4.06 8.58 1.79
CA ALA A 53 3.79 8.29 0.39
C ALA A 53 4.92 7.58 -0.36
N SER A 54 6.19 7.90 -0.11
CA SER A 54 7.29 7.41 -0.94
C SER A 54 8.54 6.98 -0.18
N ASN A 55 8.55 7.08 1.14
CA ASN A 55 9.76 6.78 1.92
C ASN A 55 9.81 5.30 2.32
N LEU A 56 10.98 4.70 2.10
CA LEU A 56 11.20 3.29 2.37
C LEU A 56 11.91 3.13 3.71
N PRO A 57 11.28 2.45 4.71
CA PRO A 57 11.95 2.20 5.98
C PRO A 57 13.19 1.32 5.80
N SER A 58 14.14 1.44 6.73
CA SER A 58 15.32 0.58 6.73
C SER A 58 14.90 -0.89 6.83
N GLY A 59 15.51 -1.74 6.00
CA GLY A 59 15.24 -3.17 6.00
C GLY A 59 14.13 -3.61 5.05
N VAL A 60 13.39 -2.68 4.45
CA VAL A 60 12.39 -3.01 3.43
C VAL A 60 13.08 -3.13 2.08
N PRO A 61 12.86 -4.21 1.31
CA PRO A 61 13.52 -4.37 0.02
C PRO A 61 13.23 -3.24 -0.95
N SER A 62 14.23 -2.86 -1.74
CA SER A 62 14.13 -1.74 -2.67
C SER A 62 13.19 -2.00 -3.86
N ARG A 63 12.73 -3.23 -4.05
CA ARG A 63 11.73 -3.51 -5.08
C ARG A 63 10.37 -2.89 -4.77
N PHE A 64 10.13 -2.50 -3.51
CA PHE A 64 8.93 -1.76 -3.12
C PHE A 64 9.16 -0.27 -3.31
N SER A 65 8.19 0.40 -3.94
CA SER A 65 8.22 1.85 -4.07
C SER A 65 6.82 2.42 -3.97
N GLY A 66 6.73 3.64 -3.47
CA GLY A 66 5.47 4.35 -3.35
C GLY A 66 5.52 5.68 -4.09
N SER A 67 4.39 6.10 -4.61
CA SER A 67 4.25 7.38 -5.29
C SER A 67 2.85 7.93 -5.12
N GLY A 68 2.66 9.19 -5.53
CA GLY A 68 1.39 9.86 -5.48
C GLY A 68 1.36 11.00 -4.48
N SER A 69 0.26 11.75 -4.52
CA SER A 69 0.02 12.85 -3.59
C SER A 69 -1.46 13.20 -3.59
N GLY A 70 -1.90 13.88 -2.54
CA GLY A 70 -3.28 14.35 -2.43
C GLY A 70 -4.27 13.23 -2.19
N THR A 71 -4.87 12.70 -3.25
CA THR A 71 -5.91 11.66 -3.16
C THR A 71 -5.56 10.39 -3.91
N GLN A 72 -4.49 10.38 -4.71
CA GLN A 72 -4.14 9.25 -5.57
C GLN A 72 -2.74 8.75 -5.24
N PHE A 73 -2.63 7.49 -4.85
CA PHE A 73 -1.37 6.88 -4.42
C PHE A 73 -1.20 5.51 -5.07
N THR A 74 0.06 5.12 -5.26
CA THR A 74 0.40 3.86 -5.90
C THR A 74 1.53 3.17 -5.15
N LEU A 75 1.36 1.87 -4.88
CA LEU A 75 2.43 0.99 -4.43
C LEU A 75 2.85 0.15 -5.62
N THR A 76 4.15 0.10 -5.89
CA THR A 76 4.70 -0.70 -6.98
C THR A 76 5.68 -1.71 -6.41
N ILE A 77 5.55 -2.97 -6.84
CA ILE A 77 6.49 -4.03 -6.52
C ILE A 77 7.16 -4.42 -7.83
N SER A 78 8.43 -4.06 -7.99
CA SER A 78 9.19 -4.33 -9.21
C SER A 78 9.92 -5.67 -9.04
N GLY A 79 9.59 -6.65 -9.88
CA GLY A 79 10.18 -7.97 -9.76
C GLY A 79 9.62 -8.73 -8.55
N VAL A 80 8.32 -8.96 -8.55
CA VAL A 80 7.63 -9.60 -7.43
C VAL A 80 8.20 -10.99 -7.15
N GLN A 81 8.34 -11.32 -5.86
CA GLN A 81 8.85 -12.60 -5.39
C GLN A 81 7.75 -13.38 -4.68
N CYS A 82 7.92 -14.70 -4.52
CA CYS A 82 6.97 -15.52 -3.78
C CYS A 82 6.76 -14.99 -2.36
N ASP A 83 7.79 -14.44 -1.74
CA ASP A 83 7.73 -13.87 -0.39
C ASP A 83 6.84 -12.63 -0.30
N ASP A 84 6.48 -12.04 -1.44
CA ASP A 84 5.63 -10.85 -1.49
C ASP A 84 4.14 -11.18 -1.50
N ALA A 85 3.77 -12.44 -1.56
CA ALA A 85 2.37 -12.87 -1.46
C ALA A 85 1.81 -12.47 -0.09
N ALA A 86 0.86 -11.56 -0.08
CA ALA A 86 0.34 -10.95 1.14
C ALA A 86 -0.86 -10.09 0.79
N THR A 87 -1.48 -9.50 1.82
CA THR A 87 -2.48 -8.45 1.64
C THR A 87 -1.83 -7.10 1.95
N TYR A 88 -2.06 -6.12 1.09
CA TYR A 88 -1.46 -4.80 1.20
C TYR A 88 -2.55 -3.78 1.51
N TYR A 89 -2.28 -2.92 2.50
CA TYR A 89 -3.22 -1.90 2.96
C TYR A 89 -2.61 -0.53 2.85
N CYS A 90 -3.39 0.46 2.42
CA CYS A 90 -3.01 1.86 2.58
C CYS A 90 -3.67 2.43 3.82
N LEU A 91 -2.99 3.36 4.48
CA LEU A 91 -3.48 4.07 5.66
C LEU A 91 -3.28 5.56 5.44
N GLY A 92 -4.36 6.32 5.54
CA GLY A 92 -4.30 7.77 5.39
C GLY A 92 -4.47 8.50 6.71
N ASP A 93 -3.75 9.61 6.87
CA ASP A 93 -3.94 10.56 7.94
C ASP A 93 -4.55 11.84 7.37
N TYR A 94 -5.36 12.53 8.18
CA TYR A 94 -6.11 13.71 7.76
C TYR A 94 -5.99 14.79 8.82
N ASP A 95 -6.46 16.01 8.51
CA ASP A 95 -6.40 17.14 9.44
C ASP A 95 -7.18 16.88 10.73
N ASP A 96 -8.27 16.11 10.62
CA ASP A 96 -9.05 15.72 11.79
C ASP A 96 -8.42 14.48 12.41
N ASP A 97 -7.92 14.61 13.63
CA ASP A 97 -7.26 13.52 14.35
C ASP A 97 -8.13 12.27 14.51
N THR A 98 -9.45 12.44 14.41
CA THR A 98 -10.36 11.30 14.55
C THR A 98 -10.62 10.60 13.22
N ASP A 99 -10.05 11.11 12.12
CA ASP A 99 -10.40 10.68 10.78
C ASP A 99 -9.18 10.09 10.08
N ASN A 100 -8.72 8.95 10.57
CA ASN A 100 -7.75 8.16 9.84
C ASN A 100 -8.34 6.78 9.60
N GLY A 101 -7.76 6.02 8.68
CA GLY A 101 -8.27 4.70 8.42
C GLY A 101 -7.49 3.97 7.34
N PHE A 102 -7.65 2.66 7.37
CA PHE A 102 -7.07 1.77 6.38
C PHE A 102 -7.99 1.60 5.20
N GLY A 103 -7.42 1.40 4.02
CA GLY A 103 -8.16 0.86 2.89
C GLY A 103 -8.59 -0.58 3.16
N GLY A 104 -9.42 -1.12 2.29
CA GLY A 104 -9.97 -2.46 2.45
C GLY A 104 -8.97 -3.59 2.21
N GLY A 105 -7.83 -3.27 1.66
CA GLY A 105 -6.78 -4.25 1.37
C GLY A 105 -6.83 -4.79 -0.05
N THR A 106 -5.66 -5.17 -0.56
CA THR A 106 -5.52 -5.83 -1.86
C THR A 106 -4.63 -7.04 -1.68
N GLU A 107 -5.18 -8.22 -1.93
CA GLU A 107 -4.41 -9.46 -1.88
C GLU A 107 -3.61 -9.62 -3.16
N VAL A 108 -2.31 -9.89 -3.01
CA VAL A 108 -1.41 -10.22 -4.11
C VAL A 108 -1.10 -11.70 -4.06
N VAL A 109 -1.40 -12.40 -5.15
CA VAL A 109 -1.15 -13.82 -5.33
C VAL A 109 0.00 -13.95 -6.31
N VAL A 110 1.02 -14.72 -5.95
CA VAL A 110 2.22 -14.87 -6.77
C VAL A 110 2.32 -16.32 -7.26
N LYS A 111 2.45 -16.46 -8.56
CA LYS A 111 2.62 -17.76 -9.23
C LYS A 111 4.08 -17.94 -9.61
N ARG A 112 4.55 -19.14 -9.46
CA ARG A 112 5.90 -19.50 -9.89
C ARG A 112 5.98 -19.68 -11.39
#